data_db7fbf58a090508b8b94045917e2ab45
#
_entry.id   db7fbf58a090508b8b94045917e2ab45
#
_cell.length_a   1.000
_cell.length_b   1.000
_cell.length_c   1.000
_cell.angle_alpha   90.00
_cell.angle_beta   90.00
_cell.angle_gamma   90.00
#
_symmetry.space_group_name_H-M   'P 1'
#
loop_
_entity.id
_entity.type
_entity.pdbx_description
1 polymer ?
#
loop_
_entity_poly.entity_id
_entity_poly.type
_entity_poly.pdbx_seq_one_letter_code
_entity_poly.pdbx_strand_id
1 'polypeptide(L)'
;KEYMNTCFSDYIVSKKAKYFKLDYDKRLEEMAAAVGRENIIVRVYEKQQYYGGNIISDFLHLFDLEMTDEFKQSDHVVNASLEGACLEAKRLLNANPRFTTKLNFVVPMLTAIQQEKVGEGGYSTGRYFSEEEHQAFLEKYREGNEKVARDYLGREDGVLFKDEIVTEGTGEAETYTTEEMVDILGKVIVLQRDKILQKNEEIAELKKQDTRGKHMIKKAAKWVLRRE
;
A
#
# COMPACT_ATOMS: atom_id res chain seq x y z
N LYS A 1 -8.31 -14.79 8.29
CA LYS A 1 -7.69 -14.65 6.94
C LYS A 1 -8.62 -15.11 5.82
N GLU A 2 -9.89 -14.74 5.90
CA GLU A 2 -10.89 -14.98 4.85
C GLU A 2 -10.86 -13.81 3.86
N TYR A 3 -9.70 -13.55 3.30
CA TYR A 3 -9.49 -12.39 2.46
C TYR A 3 -9.95 -12.66 1.03
N MET A 4 -11.04 -11.94 0.65
CA MET A 4 -11.18 -11.41 -0.69
C MET A 4 -11.57 -12.39 -1.81
N ASN A 5 -12.64 -13.16 -1.57
CA ASN A 5 -13.40 -13.80 -2.64
C ASN A 5 -14.67 -13.03 -3.02
N THR A 6 -14.97 -11.95 -2.28
CA THR A 6 -16.11 -11.08 -2.53
C THR A 6 -15.65 -9.82 -3.25
N CYS A 7 -16.49 -9.25 -4.09
CA CYS A 7 -16.21 -7.93 -4.64
C CYS A 7 -16.15 -6.90 -3.50
N PHE A 8 -15.58 -5.73 -3.77
CA PHE A 8 -15.34 -4.72 -2.74
C PHE A 8 -16.65 -4.22 -2.13
N SER A 9 -17.69 -3.99 -2.96
CA SER A 9 -19.01 -3.57 -2.51
C SER A 9 -19.63 -4.57 -1.54
N ASP A 10 -19.65 -5.86 -1.88
CA ASP A 10 -20.17 -6.92 -1.02
C ASP A 10 -19.39 -7.04 0.29
N TYR A 11 -18.06 -6.83 0.23
CA TYR A 11 -17.22 -6.85 1.41
C TYR A 11 -17.54 -5.69 2.35
N ILE A 12 -17.69 -4.48 1.83
CA ILE A 12 -18.00 -3.27 2.64
C ILE A 12 -19.38 -3.35 3.29
N VAL A 13 -20.39 -3.90 2.61
CA VAL A 13 -21.73 -4.11 3.20
C VAL A 13 -21.78 -5.33 4.12
N SER A 14 -20.82 -6.23 4.05
CA SER A 14 -20.79 -7.42 4.89
C SER A 14 -20.45 -7.09 6.36
N LYS A 15 -20.89 -7.98 7.27
CA LYS A 15 -20.48 -7.90 8.70
C LYS A 15 -18.97 -7.95 8.90
N LYS A 16 -18.19 -8.37 7.88
CA LYS A 16 -16.73 -8.40 7.88
C LYS A 16 -16.11 -7.01 7.76
N ALA A 17 -16.82 -6.06 7.16
CA ALA A 17 -16.42 -4.65 7.07
C ALA A 17 -16.34 -3.93 8.43
N LYS A 18 -16.78 -4.54 9.52
CA LYS A 18 -16.57 -4.00 10.88
C LYS A 18 -15.09 -3.73 11.21
N TYR A 19 -14.17 -4.31 10.45
CA TYR A 19 -12.74 -4.03 10.58
C TYR A 19 -12.32 -2.71 9.92
N PHE A 20 -13.08 -2.22 8.94
CA PHE A 20 -12.96 -0.85 8.43
C PHE A 20 -13.83 0.02 9.33
N LYS A 21 -13.26 0.50 10.41
CA LYS A 21 -13.94 1.44 11.32
C LYS A 21 -14.00 2.81 10.65
N LEU A 22 -14.96 3.00 9.76
CA LEU A 22 -15.19 4.26 9.05
C LEU A 22 -16.08 5.23 9.85
N ASP A 23 -16.64 4.79 10.95
CA ASP A 23 -17.30 5.65 11.94
C ASP A 23 -16.22 6.41 12.74
N TYR A 24 -15.61 7.41 12.10
CA TYR A 24 -14.49 8.18 12.68
C TYR A 24 -14.89 8.91 13.95
N ASP A 25 -16.09 9.47 14.00
CA ASP A 25 -16.65 10.14 15.18
C ASP A 25 -16.67 9.21 16.40
N LYS A 26 -17.25 8.02 16.27
CA LYS A 26 -17.32 7.03 17.36
C LYS A 26 -15.94 6.57 17.80
N ARG A 27 -15.05 6.36 16.84
CA ARG A 27 -13.67 5.96 17.14
C ARG A 27 -12.91 7.04 17.89
N LEU A 28 -13.08 8.30 17.50
CA LEU A 28 -12.46 9.43 18.17
C LEU A 28 -13.05 9.65 19.55
N GLU A 29 -14.36 9.42 19.74
CA GLU A 29 -15.00 9.44 21.07
C GLU A 29 -14.43 8.34 21.99
N GLU A 30 -14.28 7.09 21.49
CA GLU A 30 -13.65 6.01 22.24
C GLU A 30 -12.20 6.39 22.67
N MET A 31 -11.43 7.00 21.77
CA MET A 31 -10.07 7.46 22.07
C MET A 31 -10.08 8.63 23.06
N ALA A 32 -10.97 9.60 22.89
CA ALA A 32 -11.08 10.76 23.76
C ALA A 32 -11.48 10.37 25.20
N ALA A 33 -12.33 9.36 25.33
CA ALA A 33 -12.68 8.80 26.64
C ALA A 33 -11.48 8.16 27.35
N ALA A 34 -10.50 7.64 26.60
CA ALA A 34 -9.34 6.96 27.16
C ALA A 34 -8.18 7.91 27.49
N VAL A 35 -7.93 8.93 26.64
CA VAL A 35 -6.72 9.76 26.75
C VAL A 35 -7.01 11.26 26.94
N GLY A 36 -8.28 11.68 26.88
CA GLY A 36 -8.67 13.09 26.83
C GLY A 36 -8.68 13.62 25.39
N ARG A 37 -9.68 14.43 25.07
CA ARG A 37 -9.83 15.00 23.72
C ARG A 37 -8.71 15.96 23.35
N GLU A 38 -8.23 16.70 24.34
CA GLU A 38 -7.12 17.67 24.23
C GLU A 38 -5.79 17.02 23.84
N ASN A 39 -5.68 15.70 24.01
CA ASN A 39 -4.50 14.93 23.66
C ASN A 39 -4.60 14.23 22.28
N ILE A 40 -5.65 14.55 21.50
CA ILE A 40 -5.89 13.98 20.19
C ILE A 40 -5.70 15.05 19.11
N ILE A 41 -4.76 14.81 18.20
CA ILE A 41 -4.58 15.62 17.00
C ILE A 41 -5.11 14.82 15.82
N VAL A 42 -6.14 15.32 15.14
CA VAL A 42 -6.70 14.73 13.94
C VAL A 42 -6.10 15.38 12.71
N ARG A 43 -5.57 14.57 11.78
CA ARG A 43 -5.10 15.02 10.47
C ARG A 43 -5.84 14.24 9.38
N VAL A 44 -6.33 14.93 8.37
CA VAL A 44 -7.01 14.31 7.23
C VAL A 44 -5.99 13.83 6.22
N TYR A 45 -6.10 12.57 5.79
CA TYR A 45 -5.20 11.97 4.81
C TYR A 45 -5.62 12.33 3.39
N GLU A 46 -5.42 13.59 3.04
CA GLU A 46 -5.64 14.13 1.67
C GLU A 46 -4.50 15.09 1.32
N LYS A 47 -3.92 14.91 0.14
CA LYS A 47 -2.73 15.65 -0.30
C LYS A 47 -2.93 17.17 -0.24
N GLN A 48 -4.12 17.65 -0.61
CA GLN A 48 -4.46 19.08 -0.59
C GLN A 48 -4.60 19.66 0.83
N GLN A 49 -4.70 18.79 1.86
CA GLN A 49 -4.82 19.20 3.26
C GLN A 49 -3.51 19.06 4.03
N TYR A 50 -2.45 18.55 3.41
CA TYR A 50 -1.14 18.45 4.07
C TYR A 50 -0.43 19.79 4.11
N TYR A 51 0.19 20.08 5.22
CA TYR A 51 1.13 21.20 5.31
C TYR A 51 2.28 20.99 4.31
N GLY A 52 2.55 22.00 3.48
CA GLY A 52 3.56 21.88 2.42
C GLY A 52 3.24 20.87 1.33
N GLY A 53 1.99 20.35 1.24
CA GLY A 53 1.55 19.40 0.22
C GLY A 53 2.17 17.99 0.33
N ASN A 54 2.81 17.68 1.46
CA ASN A 54 3.54 16.44 1.69
C ASN A 54 3.23 15.88 3.09
N ILE A 55 2.92 14.60 3.20
CA ILE A 55 2.57 13.94 4.46
C ILE A 55 3.69 14.00 5.50
N ILE A 56 4.96 13.95 5.07
CA ILE A 56 6.10 14.01 5.99
C ILE A 56 6.23 15.42 6.54
N SER A 57 6.12 16.44 5.68
CA SER A 57 6.12 17.85 6.09
C SER A 57 4.95 18.15 7.04
N ASP A 58 3.76 17.58 6.75
CA ASP A 58 2.59 17.70 7.61
C ASP A 58 2.81 17.08 9.00
N PHE A 59 3.45 15.92 9.05
CA PHE A 59 3.81 15.27 10.31
C PHE A 59 4.87 16.04 11.09
N LEU A 60 5.93 16.51 10.43
CA LEU A 60 6.99 17.30 11.08
C LEU A 60 6.46 18.61 11.64
N HIS A 61 5.54 19.26 10.93
CA HIS A 61 4.91 20.50 11.38
C HIS A 61 4.18 20.37 12.72
N LEU A 62 3.69 19.17 13.08
CA LEU A 62 3.09 18.92 14.40
C LEU A 62 4.08 19.08 15.57
N PHE A 63 5.37 19.03 15.28
CA PHE A 63 6.46 19.16 16.24
C PHE A 63 7.27 20.46 16.05
N ASP A 64 6.72 21.44 15.32
CA ASP A 64 7.40 22.67 14.94
C ASP A 64 8.73 22.44 14.19
N LEU A 65 8.79 21.33 13.43
CA LEU A 65 9.94 20.95 12.61
C LEU A 65 9.63 21.20 11.13
N GLU A 66 10.64 21.66 10.40
CA GLU A 66 10.57 21.84 8.96
C GLU A 66 11.35 20.73 8.24
N MET A 67 10.92 20.41 7.01
CA MET A 67 11.63 19.50 6.15
C MET A 67 12.92 20.16 5.65
N THR A 68 14.06 19.56 5.94
CA THR A 68 15.38 20.00 5.48
C THR A 68 16.07 18.91 4.69
N ASP A 69 17.19 19.23 4.04
CA ASP A 69 18.01 18.26 3.27
C ASP A 69 18.63 17.15 4.15
N GLU A 70 18.59 17.31 5.47
CA GLU A 70 19.05 16.29 6.42
C GLU A 70 18.09 15.09 6.48
N PHE A 71 16.80 15.29 6.13
CA PHE A 71 15.83 14.20 6.07
C PHE A 71 15.97 13.44 4.76
N LYS A 72 16.29 12.15 4.85
CA LYS A 72 16.32 11.27 3.68
C LYS A 72 14.89 10.95 3.24
N GLN A 73 14.51 11.44 2.08
CA GLN A 73 13.25 11.05 1.43
C GLN A 73 13.46 9.78 0.61
N SER A 74 12.43 8.94 0.55
CA SER A 74 12.37 7.82 -0.39
C SER A 74 11.68 8.30 -1.66
N ASP A 75 12.35 8.17 -2.79
CA ASP A 75 11.77 8.47 -4.11
C ASP A 75 10.77 7.38 -4.56
N HIS A 76 10.61 6.32 -3.78
CA HIS A 76 9.72 5.23 -4.10
C HIS A 76 8.34 5.41 -3.45
N VAL A 77 7.30 5.28 -4.27
CA VAL A 77 5.92 5.14 -3.77
C VAL A 77 5.84 3.82 -2.99
N VAL A 78 5.72 3.94 -1.67
CA VAL A 78 5.56 2.78 -0.78
C VAL A 78 4.08 2.46 -0.66
N ASN A 79 3.74 1.17 -0.72
CA ASN A 79 2.36 0.67 -0.58
C ASN A 79 1.40 1.07 -1.72
N ALA A 80 1.90 1.10 -2.97
CA ALA A 80 1.01 1.21 -4.12
C ALA A 80 -0.06 0.09 -4.08
N SER A 81 -1.32 0.48 -4.18
CA SER A 81 -2.44 -0.46 -4.26
C SER A 81 -2.43 -1.19 -5.61
N LEU A 82 -2.81 -2.45 -5.60
CA LEU A 82 -3.09 -3.17 -6.84
C LEU A 82 -4.46 -2.76 -7.36
N GLU A 83 -4.58 -2.62 -8.67
CA GLU A 83 -5.79 -2.21 -9.38
C GLU A 83 -6.03 -3.10 -10.60
N GLY A 84 -7.22 -3.02 -11.14
CA GLY A 84 -7.57 -3.67 -12.40
C GLY A 84 -7.23 -5.16 -12.43
N ALA A 85 -6.73 -5.60 -13.55
CA ALA A 85 -6.37 -7.01 -13.80
C ALA A 85 -5.31 -7.55 -12.81
N CYS A 86 -4.40 -6.70 -12.30
CA CYS A 86 -3.43 -7.12 -11.30
C CYS A 86 -4.07 -7.41 -9.94
N LEU A 87 -5.06 -6.61 -9.54
CA LEU A 87 -5.86 -6.86 -8.34
C LEU A 87 -6.67 -8.14 -8.49
N GLU A 88 -7.33 -8.35 -9.65
CA GLU A 88 -8.11 -9.55 -9.93
C GLU A 88 -7.23 -10.81 -9.92
N ALA A 89 -6.06 -10.78 -10.54
CA ALA A 89 -5.09 -11.88 -10.48
C ALA A 89 -4.72 -12.21 -9.02
N LYS A 90 -4.49 -11.17 -8.18
CA LYS A 90 -4.22 -11.36 -6.74
C LYS A 90 -5.42 -11.95 -6.02
N ARG A 91 -6.64 -11.49 -6.33
CA ARG A 91 -7.88 -12.00 -5.75
C ARG A 91 -8.06 -13.50 -6.06
N LEU A 92 -7.88 -13.91 -7.33
CA LEU A 92 -7.96 -15.31 -7.76
C LEU A 92 -6.92 -16.20 -7.06
N LEU A 93 -5.69 -15.71 -6.93
CA LEU A 93 -4.65 -16.42 -6.19
C LEU A 93 -4.99 -16.59 -4.71
N ASN A 94 -5.56 -15.56 -4.08
CA ASN A 94 -5.99 -15.61 -2.69
C ASN A 94 -7.19 -16.55 -2.47
N ALA A 95 -8.03 -16.72 -3.49
CA ALA A 95 -9.17 -17.64 -3.46
C ALA A 95 -8.74 -19.10 -3.28
N ASN A 96 -7.52 -19.44 -3.70
CA ASN A 96 -7.02 -20.80 -3.57
C ASN A 96 -6.28 -20.98 -2.23
N PRO A 97 -6.80 -21.81 -1.29
CA PRO A 97 -6.19 -22.02 0.03
C PRO A 97 -4.75 -22.55 -0.02
N ARG A 98 -4.36 -23.20 -1.13
CA ARG A 98 -3.00 -23.71 -1.32
C ARG A 98 -1.96 -22.59 -1.47
N PHE A 99 -2.41 -21.41 -1.89
CA PHE A 99 -1.52 -20.28 -2.23
C PHE A 99 -1.56 -19.16 -1.21
N THR A 100 -2.60 -19.03 -0.41
CA THR A 100 -2.90 -17.86 0.44
C THR A 100 -1.74 -17.43 1.35
N THR A 101 -0.91 -18.35 1.82
CA THR A 101 0.22 -18.05 2.73
C THR A 101 1.59 -18.06 2.04
N LYS A 102 1.66 -18.51 0.79
CA LYS A 102 2.92 -18.77 0.09
C LYS A 102 3.28 -17.72 -0.95
N LEU A 103 2.38 -16.79 -1.24
CA LEU A 103 2.51 -15.87 -2.38
C LEU A 103 2.76 -14.41 -1.97
N ASN A 104 3.42 -14.17 -0.84
CA ASN A 104 3.76 -12.79 -0.45
C ASN A 104 4.66 -12.08 -1.47
N PHE A 105 5.47 -12.84 -2.22
CA PHE A 105 6.34 -12.31 -3.27
C PHE A 105 5.59 -11.83 -4.51
N VAL A 106 4.34 -12.25 -4.71
CA VAL A 106 3.55 -11.91 -5.90
C VAL A 106 3.16 -10.42 -5.92
N VAL A 107 2.87 -9.83 -4.76
CA VAL A 107 2.43 -8.42 -4.70
C VAL A 107 3.45 -7.47 -5.31
N PRO A 108 4.75 -7.48 -4.95
CA PRO A 108 5.73 -6.61 -5.60
C PRO A 108 5.86 -6.84 -7.11
N MET A 109 5.65 -8.06 -7.59
CA MET A 109 5.69 -8.35 -9.02
C MET A 109 4.47 -7.82 -9.76
N LEU A 110 3.28 -8.00 -9.19
CA LEU A 110 2.04 -7.43 -9.74
C LEU A 110 2.10 -5.90 -9.75
N THR A 111 2.67 -5.29 -8.70
CA THR A 111 2.89 -3.85 -8.65
C THR A 111 3.82 -3.37 -9.77
N ALA A 112 4.93 -4.09 -10.02
CA ALA A 112 5.83 -3.77 -11.12
C ALA A 112 5.14 -3.89 -12.49
N ILE A 113 4.38 -4.97 -12.73
CA ILE A 113 3.61 -5.17 -13.95
C ILE A 113 2.58 -4.06 -14.15
N GLN A 114 1.90 -3.64 -13.08
CA GLN A 114 0.93 -2.55 -13.12
C GLN A 114 1.61 -1.22 -13.49
N GLN A 115 2.77 -0.92 -12.91
CA GLN A 115 3.55 0.29 -13.20
C GLN A 115 4.00 0.36 -14.67
N GLU A 116 4.41 -0.76 -15.25
CA GLU A 116 4.74 -0.83 -16.69
C GLU A 116 3.55 -0.49 -17.59
N LYS A 117 2.32 -0.87 -17.20
CA LYS A 117 1.11 -0.60 -17.99
C LYS A 117 0.59 0.82 -17.84
N VAL A 118 0.69 1.41 -16.65
CA VAL A 118 0.08 2.73 -16.35
C VAL A 118 0.92 3.88 -16.92
N GLY A 119 2.18 3.66 -17.29
CA GLY A 119 3.08 4.74 -17.70
C GLY A 119 3.20 5.80 -16.59
N GLU A 120 3.59 7.02 -16.94
CA GLU A 120 3.74 8.13 -15.99
C GLU A 120 2.39 8.77 -15.56
N GLY A 121 1.25 8.16 -15.89
CA GLY A 121 -0.10 8.75 -15.82
C GLY A 121 -0.89 8.56 -14.53
N GLY A 122 -0.27 8.15 -13.42
CA GLY A 122 -0.96 8.05 -12.13
C GLY A 122 -1.80 6.76 -11.96
N TYR A 123 -2.20 6.48 -10.72
CA TYR A 123 -3.04 5.33 -10.38
C TYR A 123 -4.50 5.62 -10.74
N SER A 124 -5.14 4.70 -11.44
CA SER A 124 -6.58 4.70 -11.60
C SER A 124 -7.21 4.43 -10.24
N THR A 125 -8.09 5.30 -9.78
CA THR A 125 -8.94 5.00 -8.62
C THR A 125 -9.96 3.96 -9.05
N GLY A 126 -9.82 2.74 -8.54
CA GLY A 126 -10.73 1.65 -8.88
C GLY A 126 -12.19 2.03 -8.60
N ARG A 127 -13.01 1.97 -9.63
CA ARG A 127 -14.43 2.36 -9.59
C ARG A 127 -15.28 1.13 -9.26
N TYR A 128 -15.35 0.81 -7.97
CA TYR A 128 -16.02 -0.41 -7.49
C TYR A 128 -17.49 -0.23 -7.14
N PHE A 129 -17.99 1.01 -7.14
CA PHE A 129 -19.37 1.35 -6.83
C PHE A 129 -20.06 1.98 -8.02
N SER A 130 -21.37 1.74 -8.18
CA SER A 130 -22.21 2.62 -8.98
C SER A 130 -22.31 4.00 -8.32
N GLU A 131 -22.79 4.98 -9.07
CA GLU A 131 -22.98 6.32 -8.53
C GLU A 131 -23.94 6.30 -7.32
N GLU A 132 -25.05 5.56 -7.43
CA GLU A 132 -26.03 5.43 -6.35
C GLU A 132 -25.44 4.74 -5.11
N GLU A 133 -24.69 3.65 -5.31
CA GLU A 133 -24.00 2.96 -4.21
C GLU A 133 -22.99 3.88 -3.52
N HIS A 134 -22.26 4.67 -4.29
CA HIS A 134 -21.28 5.63 -3.79
C HIS A 134 -21.97 6.72 -2.95
N GLN A 135 -23.03 7.31 -3.48
CA GLN A 135 -23.81 8.33 -2.77
C GLN A 135 -24.41 7.77 -1.45
N ALA A 136 -25.01 6.58 -1.51
CA ALA A 136 -25.55 5.93 -0.32
C ALA A 136 -24.48 5.63 0.73
N PHE A 137 -23.28 5.25 0.28
CA PHE A 137 -22.15 4.99 1.16
C PHE A 137 -21.65 6.27 1.83
N LEU A 138 -21.51 7.37 1.10
CA LEU A 138 -21.09 8.66 1.64
C LEU A 138 -22.12 9.23 2.62
N GLU A 139 -23.40 9.17 2.26
CA GLU A 139 -24.49 9.65 3.12
C GLU A 139 -24.53 8.93 4.46
N LYS A 140 -24.23 7.64 4.48
CA LYS A 140 -24.15 6.84 5.71
C LYS A 140 -23.16 7.40 6.75
N TYR A 141 -22.05 8.00 6.28
CA TYR A 141 -20.99 8.51 7.16
C TYR A 141 -20.97 10.03 7.26
N ARG A 142 -21.87 10.72 6.55
CA ARG A 142 -21.89 12.18 6.46
C ARG A 142 -21.94 12.84 7.83
N GLU A 143 -22.93 12.48 8.65
CA GLU A 143 -23.12 13.09 9.98
C GLU A 143 -21.89 12.90 10.88
N GLY A 144 -21.30 11.70 10.90
CA GLY A 144 -20.08 11.42 11.67
C GLY A 144 -18.89 12.21 11.17
N ASN A 145 -18.73 12.34 9.85
CA ASN A 145 -17.66 13.14 9.25
C ASN A 145 -17.81 14.64 9.55
N GLU A 146 -19.03 15.18 9.46
CA GLU A 146 -19.33 16.56 9.84
C GLU A 146 -18.99 16.83 11.30
N LYS A 147 -19.34 15.90 12.18
CA LYS A 147 -19.02 16.01 13.61
C LYS A 147 -17.51 16.05 13.84
N VAL A 148 -16.75 15.18 13.17
CA VAL A 148 -15.28 15.19 13.26
C VAL A 148 -14.70 16.51 12.74
N ALA A 149 -15.21 17.03 11.62
CA ALA A 149 -14.75 18.29 11.05
C ALA A 149 -14.96 19.47 12.03
N ARG A 150 -16.14 19.54 12.64
CA ARG A 150 -16.43 20.60 13.61
C ARG A 150 -15.67 20.43 14.92
N ASP A 151 -15.72 19.23 15.46
CA ASP A 151 -15.27 18.94 16.82
C ASP A 151 -13.75 18.87 16.97
N TYR A 152 -13.04 18.37 15.98
CA TYR A 152 -11.60 18.15 16.05
C TYR A 152 -10.78 19.07 15.14
N LEU A 153 -11.39 19.60 14.07
CA LEU A 153 -10.68 20.47 13.12
C LEU A 153 -11.16 21.92 13.17
N GLY A 154 -12.19 22.23 13.99
CA GLY A 154 -12.76 23.56 14.13
C GLY A 154 -13.41 24.10 12.85
N ARG A 155 -13.89 23.23 11.96
CA ARG A 155 -14.48 23.61 10.68
C ARG A 155 -15.98 23.80 10.79
N GLU A 156 -16.43 25.04 10.77
CA GLU A 156 -17.86 25.37 10.87
C GLU A 156 -18.69 24.84 9.71
N ASP A 157 -18.08 24.71 8.51
CA ASP A 157 -18.72 24.15 7.31
C ASP A 157 -18.99 22.66 7.42
N GLY A 158 -18.39 21.96 8.38
CA GLY A 158 -18.52 20.51 8.57
C GLY A 158 -17.83 19.67 7.49
N VAL A 159 -17.00 20.27 6.63
CA VAL A 159 -16.32 19.56 5.54
C VAL A 159 -15.07 18.87 6.05
N LEU A 160 -15.10 17.54 6.17
CA LEU A 160 -13.94 16.73 6.58
C LEU A 160 -13.02 16.45 5.41
N PHE A 161 -13.54 15.92 4.32
CA PHE A 161 -12.81 15.58 3.10
C PHE A 161 -13.07 16.63 2.02
N LYS A 162 -12.01 17.05 1.33
CA LYS A 162 -12.02 18.10 0.30
C LYS A 162 -11.73 17.59 -1.10
N ASP A 163 -11.23 16.35 -1.22
CA ASP A 163 -10.98 15.75 -2.52
C ASP A 163 -12.30 15.53 -3.26
N GLU A 164 -12.35 15.90 -4.53
CA GLU A 164 -13.50 15.65 -5.38
C GLU A 164 -13.69 14.13 -5.50
N ILE A 165 -14.92 13.70 -5.19
CA ILE A 165 -15.30 12.31 -5.32
C ILE A 165 -15.64 12.07 -6.78
N VAL A 166 -14.81 11.28 -7.47
CA VAL A 166 -15.10 10.86 -8.84
C VAL A 166 -16.17 9.77 -8.78
N THR A 167 -17.41 10.16 -9.07
CA THR A 167 -18.58 9.26 -9.07
C THR A 167 -18.80 8.56 -10.40
N GLU A 168 -18.06 8.90 -11.44
CA GLU A 168 -18.15 8.28 -12.76
C GLU A 168 -17.67 6.82 -12.72
N GLY A 169 -18.51 5.94 -12.27
CA GLY A 169 -18.28 4.51 -12.27
C GLY A 169 -19.51 3.78 -12.81
N THR A 170 -19.33 2.73 -13.57
CA THR A 170 -20.43 1.92 -14.09
C THR A 170 -21.04 1.00 -13.03
N GLY A 171 -20.39 0.84 -11.85
CA GLY A 171 -20.77 -0.15 -10.84
C GLY A 171 -20.62 -1.60 -11.30
N GLU A 172 -20.26 -1.79 -12.56
CA GLU A 172 -19.98 -3.12 -13.11
C GLU A 172 -18.60 -3.56 -12.68
N ALA A 173 -18.50 -4.74 -12.11
CA ALA A 173 -17.22 -5.37 -11.86
C ALA A 173 -16.49 -5.53 -13.21
N GLU A 174 -15.29 -4.96 -13.32
CA GLU A 174 -14.46 -5.18 -14.50
C GLU A 174 -14.27 -6.69 -14.68
N THR A 175 -14.60 -7.20 -15.86
CA THR A 175 -14.41 -8.60 -16.23
C THR A 175 -13.12 -8.74 -17.01
N TYR A 176 -12.30 -9.69 -16.64
CA TYR A 176 -11.03 -9.96 -17.29
C TYR A 176 -11.06 -11.32 -17.96
N THR A 177 -10.51 -11.38 -19.16
CA THR A 177 -10.43 -12.61 -19.94
C THR A 177 -9.41 -13.59 -19.35
N THR A 178 -9.55 -14.85 -19.71
CA THR A 178 -8.56 -15.89 -19.35
C THR A 178 -7.18 -15.54 -19.91
N GLU A 179 -7.12 -14.99 -21.12
CA GLU A 179 -5.89 -14.55 -21.77
C GLU A 179 -5.17 -13.46 -20.97
N GLU A 180 -5.91 -12.46 -20.49
CA GLU A 180 -5.34 -11.38 -19.65
C GLU A 180 -4.79 -11.92 -18.34
N MET A 181 -5.50 -12.85 -17.71
CA MET A 181 -5.02 -13.49 -16.48
C MET A 181 -3.77 -14.33 -16.71
N VAL A 182 -3.73 -15.08 -17.82
CA VAL A 182 -2.56 -15.88 -18.22
C VAL A 182 -1.37 -14.97 -18.53
N ASP A 183 -1.57 -13.85 -19.23
CA ASP A 183 -0.50 -12.87 -19.52
C ASP A 183 0.10 -12.34 -18.22
N ILE A 184 -0.73 -11.89 -17.27
CA ILE A 184 -0.26 -11.36 -15.97
C ILE A 184 0.49 -12.42 -15.18
N LEU A 185 -0.05 -13.63 -15.05
CA LEU A 185 0.59 -14.71 -14.31
C LEU A 185 1.88 -15.19 -15.01
N GLY A 186 1.91 -15.17 -16.33
CA GLY A 186 3.10 -15.41 -17.13
C GLY A 186 4.20 -14.41 -16.84
N LYS A 187 3.88 -13.11 -16.81
CA LYS A 187 4.81 -12.06 -16.43
C LYS A 187 5.34 -12.22 -15.00
N VAL A 188 4.48 -12.59 -14.05
CA VAL A 188 4.91 -12.91 -12.69
C VAL A 188 5.94 -14.04 -12.67
N ILE A 189 5.72 -15.10 -13.45
CA ILE A 189 6.65 -16.24 -13.55
C ILE A 189 7.99 -15.79 -14.13
N VAL A 190 7.98 -14.98 -15.20
CA VAL A 190 9.21 -14.46 -15.83
C VAL A 190 9.98 -13.58 -14.82
N LEU A 191 9.34 -12.62 -14.19
CA LEU A 191 9.97 -11.77 -13.19
C LEU A 191 10.56 -12.57 -12.02
N GLN A 192 9.86 -13.62 -11.57
CA GLN A 192 10.37 -14.50 -10.52
C GLN A 192 11.62 -15.27 -10.99
N ARG A 193 11.60 -15.80 -12.21
CA ARG A 193 12.76 -16.47 -12.82
C ARG A 193 13.96 -15.54 -12.87
N ASP A 194 13.78 -14.33 -13.36
CA ASP A 194 14.87 -13.37 -13.52
C ASP A 194 15.47 -12.98 -12.16
N LYS A 195 14.64 -12.80 -11.16
CA LYS A 195 15.07 -12.57 -9.78
C LYS A 195 15.86 -13.75 -9.20
N ILE A 196 15.47 -14.98 -9.51
CA ILE A 196 16.22 -16.20 -9.12
C ILE A 196 17.59 -16.23 -9.83
N LEU A 197 17.64 -15.93 -11.12
CA LEU A 197 18.90 -15.88 -11.86
C LEU A 197 19.85 -14.83 -11.28
N GLN A 198 19.38 -13.63 -11.05
CA GLN A 198 20.16 -12.56 -10.42
C GLN A 198 20.71 -12.99 -9.05
N LYS A 199 19.87 -13.60 -8.22
CA LYS A 199 20.32 -14.09 -6.90
C LYS A 199 21.35 -15.21 -6.99
N ASN A 200 21.23 -16.09 -7.98
CA ASN A 200 22.23 -17.13 -8.23
C ASN A 200 23.56 -16.55 -8.65
N GLU A 201 23.58 -15.50 -9.46
CA GLU A 201 24.79 -14.77 -9.85
C GLU A 201 25.45 -14.10 -8.63
N GLU A 202 24.67 -13.38 -7.82
CA GLU A 202 25.16 -12.79 -6.56
C GLU A 202 25.79 -13.85 -5.64
N ILE A 203 25.11 -14.99 -5.47
CA ILE A 203 25.62 -16.11 -4.67
C ILE A 203 26.93 -16.65 -5.25
N ALA A 204 27.03 -16.78 -6.58
CA ALA A 204 28.26 -17.25 -7.23
C ALA A 204 29.42 -16.26 -7.02
N GLU A 205 29.17 -14.97 -7.09
CA GLU A 205 30.19 -13.94 -6.81
C GLU A 205 30.65 -13.95 -5.36
N LEU A 206 29.71 -14.03 -4.40
CA LEU A 206 30.03 -14.12 -2.97
C LEU A 206 30.89 -15.37 -2.66
N LYS A 207 30.56 -16.51 -3.26
CA LYS A 207 31.37 -17.73 -3.14
C LYS A 207 32.79 -17.58 -3.69
N LYS A 208 32.94 -16.86 -4.82
CA LYS A 208 34.27 -16.57 -5.36
C LYS A 208 35.08 -15.67 -4.41
N GLN A 209 34.44 -14.65 -3.81
CA GLN A 209 35.08 -13.75 -2.85
C GLN A 209 35.52 -14.51 -1.58
N ASP A 210 34.66 -15.36 -1.02
CA ASP A 210 34.99 -16.18 0.14
C ASP A 210 36.14 -17.13 -0.14
N THR A 211 36.18 -17.75 -1.32
CA THR A 211 37.27 -18.64 -1.72
C THR A 211 38.61 -17.88 -1.87
N ARG A 212 38.57 -16.65 -2.44
CA ARG A 212 39.76 -15.78 -2.53
C ARG A 212 40.25 -15.37 -1.14
N GLY A 213 39.32 -14.97 -0.25
CA GLY A 213 39.66 -14.62 1.14
C GLY A 213 40.34 -15.78 1.88
N LYS A 214 39.80 -16.99 1.80
CA LYS A 214 40.40 -18.20 2.39
C LYS A 214 41.78 -18.52 1.83
N HIS A 215 41.97 -18.32 0.52
CA HIS A 215 43.28 -18.50 -0.12
C HIS A 215 44.32 -17.48 0.37
N MET A 216 43.93 -16.21 0.50
CA MET A 216 44.80 -15.16 1.03
C MET A 216 45.20 -15.41 2.48
N ILE A 217 44.28 -15.81 3.32
CA ILE A 217 44.55 -16.17 4.73
C ILE A 217 45.55 -17.33 4.81
N LYS A 218 45.31 -18.39 4.02
CA LYS A 218 46.27 -19.52 3.95
C LYS A 218 47.66 -19.09 3.48
N LYS A 219 47.76 -18.18 2.51
CA LYS A 219 49.02 -17.65 2.00
C LYS A 219 49.74 -16.79 3.05
N ALA A 220 49.00 -15.95 3.78
CA ALA A 220 49.53 -15.14 4.88
C ALA A 220 50.05 -16.01 6.01
N ALA A 221 49.28 -17.02 6.43
CA ALA A 221 49.70 -17.98 7.48
C ALA A 221 50.97 -18.74 7.10
N LYS A 222 51.09 -19.19 5.84
CA LYS A 222 52.33 -19.85 5.36
C LYS A 222 53.52 -18.89 5.33
N TRP A 223 53.31 -17.61 5.07
CA TRP A 223 54.37 -16.62 5.09
C TRP A 223 54.89 -16.34 6.51
N VAL A 224 53.97 -16.23 7.49
CA VAL A 224 54.34 -16.08 8.92
C VAL A 224 55.14 -17.27 9.42
N LEU A 225 54.68 -18.51 9.17
CA LEU A 225 55.35 -19.74 9.58
C LEU A 225 56.69 -20.01 8.89
N ARG A 226 57.08 -19.30 7.86
CA ARG A 226 58.39 -19.41 7.20
C ARG A 226 59.44 -18.40 7.72
N ARG A 227 59.04 -17.55 8.64
CA ARG A 227 59.91 -16.54 9.27
C ARG A 227 60.39 -16.89 10.66
N GLU A 228 59.85 -17.98 11.20
CA GLU A 228 60.41 -18.67 12.37
C GLU A 228 61.42 -19.75 11.92
#